data_3b7cc3af7cba0e40bfda705becc165f4
#
_entry.id   3b7cc3af7cba0e40bfda705becc165f4
#
_cell.length_a   1.000
_cell.length_b   1.000
_cell.length_c   1.000
_cell.angle_alpha   90.00
_cell.angle_beta   90.00
_cell.angle_gamma   90.00
#
_symmetry.space_group_name_H-M   'P 1'
#
loop_
_entity.id
_entity.type
_entity.pdbx_description
1 polymer ?
#
loop_
_entity_poly.entity_id
_entity_poly.type
_entity_poly.pdbx_seq_one_letter_code
_entity_poly.pdbx_strand_id
1 'polypeptide(L)'
;MRRSVLFKPVMLNVYTYQGCSTCRNAVKWLREQEIAFKELPIRETPPSVADLKAMLKARGELRALFNTSGLDYRALNLKEKLPGMSEAEALKLLSTNGNLVKRPFAIDAAADVHLCGFKPEEWAAALAN
;
A
#
# COMPACT_ATOMS: atom_id res chain seq x y z
N MET A 1 14.81 -27.52 4.00
CA MET A 1 15.47 -26.78 4.40
C MET A 1 15.03 -25.53 4.40
N ARG A 2 15.50 -24.84 4.95
CA ARG A 2 15.12 -23.74 5.00
C ARG A 2 15.89 -22.90 4.35
N ARG A 3 15.44 -22.17 3.75
CA ARG A 3 16.16 -21.22 3.05
C ARG A 3 16.34 -19.98 3.82
N SER A 4 15.95 -19.99 5.06
CA SER A 4 15.96 -18.79 5.86
C SER A 4 17.36 -18.17 5.97
N VAL A 5 18.39 -18.98 5.96
CA VAL A 5 19.75 -18.46 6.06
C VAL A 5 20.16 -17.67 4.84
N LEU A 6 19.45 -17.85 3.71
CA LEU A 6 19.76 -17.16 2.49
C LEU A 6 18.94 -15.90 2.30
N PHE A 7 17.99 -15.67 3.21
CA PHE A 7 17.09 -14.56 2.99
C PHE A 7 17.51 -13.37 3.78
N LYS A 8 17.38 -12.21 3.19
CA LYS A 8 17.41 -11.00 3.97
C LYS A 8 16.16 -10.96 4.78
N PRO A 9 16.20 -10.38 5.98
CA PRO A 9 14.96 -10.11 6.71
C PRO A 9 14.02 -9.27 5.83
N VAL A 10 12.74 -9.57 5.90
CA VAL A 10 11.75 -8.80 5.19
C VAL A 10 11.61 -7.46 5.89
N MET A 11 11.78 -6.39 5.15
CA MET A 11 11.63 -5.02 5.66
C MET A 11 10.32 -4.45 5.16
N LEU A 12 9.23 -5.08 5.55
CA LEU A 12 7.91 -4.70 5.08
C LEU A 12 7.41 -3.44 5.79
N ASN A 13 7.14 -2.43 5.02
CA ASN A 13 6.51 -1.21 5.52
C ASN A 13 5.03 -1.29 5.19
N VAL A 14 4.18 -1.10 6.21
CA VAL A 14 2.73 -1.18 6.05
C VAL A 14 2.13 0.15 6.48
N TYR A 15 1.58 0.87 5.53
CA TYR A 15 0.95 2.16 5.79
C TYR A 15 -0.51 1.94 6.10
N THR A 16 -0.95 2.42 7.25
CA THR A 16 -2.30 2.17 7.75
C THR A 16 -2.94 3.43 8.28
N TYR A 17 -4.25 3.33 8.52
CA TYR A 17 -4.99 4.35 9.24
C TYR A 17 -5.76 3.65 10.37
N GLN A 18 -5.64 4.19 11.56
CA GLN A 18 -6.22 3.59 12.75
C GLN A 18 -7.72 3.35 12.65
N GLY A 19 -8.43 4.25 12.00
CA GLY A 19 -9.87 4.14 11.82
C GLY A 19 -10.32 3.20 10.72
N CYS A 20 -9.39 2.53 10.06
CA CYS A 20 -9.68 1.66 8.92
C CYS A 20 -9.74 0.21 9.37
N SER A 21 -10.93 -0.42 9.30
CA SER A 21 -11.08 -1.81 9.72
C SER A 21 -10.26 -2.77 8.86
N THR A 22 -10.17 -2.49 7.56
CA THR A 22 -9.36 -3.30 6.66
C THR A 22 -7.89 -3.28 7.06
N CYS A 23 -7.40 -2.11 7.48
CA CYS A 23 -6.02 -2.00 7.97
C CYS A 23 -5.82 -2.81 9.24
N ARG A 24 -6.78 -2.74 10.16
CA ARG A 24 -6.67 -3.51 11.40
C ARG A 24 -6.67 -5.01 11.14
N ASN A 25 -7.48 -5.44 10.19
CA ASN A 25 -7.52 -6.86 9.80
C ASN A 25 -6.19 -7.31 9.20
N ALA A 26 -5.58 -6.46 8.37
CA ALA A 26 -4.31 -6.78 7.76
C ALA A 26 -3.20 -6.90 8.81
N VAL A 27 -3.16 -5.95 9.76
CA VAL A 27 -2.16 -5.97 10.82
C VAL A 27 -2.34 -7.22 11.69
N LYS A 28 -3.57 -7.56 12.02
CA LYS A 28 -3.85 -8.76 12.80
C LYS A 28 -3.36 -10.00 12.06
N TRP A 29 -3.65 -10.08 10.76
CA TRP A 29 -3.21 -11.21 9.95
C TRP A 29 -1.69 -11.33 9.93
N LEU A 30 -0.98 -10.20 9.76
CA LEU A 30 0.48 -10.20 9.76
C LEU A 30 1.04 -10.74 11.07
N ARG A 31 0.45 -10.34 12.20
CA ARG A 31 0.89 -10.82 13.50
C ARG A 31 0.61 -12.30 13.69
N GLU A 32 -0.54 -12.75 13.23
CA GLU A 32 -0.88 -14.17 13.31
C GLU A 32 0.05 -15.03 12.47
N GLN A 33 0.52 -14.49 11.33
CA GLN A 33 1.46 -15.19 10.47
C GLN A 33 2.91 -14.99 10.90
N GLU A 34 3.14 -14.24 11.97
CA GLU A 34 4.47 -13.97 12.50
C GLU A 34 5.39 -13.31 11.46
N ILE A 35 4.83 -12.43 10.66
CA ILE A 35 5.57 -11.68 9.65
C ILE A 35 5.99 -10.35 10.24
N ALA A 36 7.29 -10.06 10.21
CA ALA A 36 7.80 -8.79 10.72
C ALA A 36 7.45 -7.65 9.79
N PHE A 37 7.03 -6.53 10.37
CA PHE A 37 6.69 -5.35 9.59
C PHE A 37 6.84 -4.09 10.43
N LYS A 38 6.94 -2.96 9.74
CA LYS A 38 6.92 -1.64 10.36
C LYS A 38 5.62 -0.97 9.94
N GLU A 39 4.85 -0.55 10.91
CA GLU A 39 3.59 0.13 10.64
C GLU A 39 3.81 1.64 10.59
N LEU A 40 3.28 2.30 9.57
CA LEU A 40 3.45 3.74 9.37
C LEU A 40 2.08 4.39 9.24
N PRO A 41 1.88 5.57 9.85
CA PRO A 41 0.60 6.27 9.76
C PRO A 41 0.47 6.96 8.40
N ILE A 42 -0.42 6.44 7.56
CA ILE A 42 -0.51 6.86 6.16
C ILE A 42 -0.88 8.33 5.99
N ARG A 43 -1.63 8.88 6.93
CA ARG A 43 -2.06 10.28 6.84
C ARG A 43 -0.92 11.24 7.16
N GLU A 44 -0.12 10.91 8.15
CA GLU A 44 1.01 11.75 8.59
C GLU A 44 2.25 11.48 7.75
N THR A 45 2.40 10.25 7.29
CA THR A 45 3.59 9.83 6.54
C THR A 45 3.15 9.05 5.31
N PRO A 46 2.67 9.73 4.26
CA PRO A 46 2.26 9.03 3.04
C PRO A 46 3.44 8.35 2.37
N PRO A 47 3.19 7.33 1.55
CA PRO A 47 4.25 6.72 0.76
C PRO A 47 4.94 7.74 -0.14
N SER A 48 6.22 7.54 -0.38
CA SER A 48 6.99 8.40 -1.27
C SER A 48 6.58 8.22 -2.72
N VAL A 49 6.94 9.18 -3.57
CA VAL A 49 6.70 9.06 -5.01
C VAL A 49 7.36 7.79 -5.55
N ALA A 50 8.58 7.49 -5.08
CA ALA A 50 9.29 6.28 -5.54
C ALA A 50 8.53 5.01 -5.19
N ASP A 51 8.02 4.91 -3.97
CA ASP A 51 7.24 3.74 -3.54
C ASP A 51 5.91 3.66 -4.28
N LEU A 52 5.27 4.80 -4.49
CA LEU A 52 4.01 4.84 -5.24
C LEU A 52 4.22 4.43 -6.70
N LYS A 53 5.33 4.84 -7.29
CA LYS A 53 5.65 4.44 -8.66
C LYS A 53 5.90 2.95 -8.76
N ALA A 54 6.61 2.37 -7.79
CA ALA A 54 6.83 0.94 -7.75
C ALA A 54 5.51 0.18 -7.60
N MET A 55 4.61 0.69 -6.75
CA MET A 55 3.30 0.07 -6.59
C MET A 55 2.48 0.18 -7.88
N LEU A 56 2.55 1.32 -8.56
CA LEU A 56 1.85 1.49 -9.83
C LEU A 56 2.32 0.46 -10.86
N LYS A 57 3.62 0.27 -10.94
CA LYS A 57 4.19 -0.72 -11.87
C LYS A 57 3.65 -2.11 -11.56
N ALA A 58 3.53 -2.45 -10.28
CA ALA A 58 3.05 -3.77 -9.87
C ALA A 58 1.55 -3.93 -10.06
N ARG A 59 0.77 -2.88 -9.80
CA ARG A 59 -0.70 -2.97 -9.86
C ARG A 59 -1.25 -2.70 -11.25
N GLY A 60 -0.53 -1.95 -12.08
CA GLY A 60 -0.90 -1.77 -13.48
C GLY A 60 -1.74 -0.55 -13.83
N GLU A 61 -2.38 0.10 -12.86
CA GLU A 61 -3.19 1.28 -13.17
C GLU A 61 -3.25 2.23 -11.97
N LEU A 62 -3.32 3.51 -12.26
CA LEU A 62 -3.33 4.56 -11.23
C LEU A 62 -4.50 4.44 -10.26
N ARG A 63 -5.67 4.12 -10.79
CA ARG A 63 -6.87 4.04 -9.97
C ARG A 63 -6.73 3.03 -8.84
N ALA A 64 -5.95 1.97 -9.06
CA ALA A 64 -5.75 0.93 -8.06
C ALA A 64 -5.02 1.44 -6.82
N LEU A 65 -4.33 2.57 -6.92
CA LEU A 65 -3.60 3.16 -5.81
C LEU A 65 -4.44 4.14 -5.00
N PHE A 66 -5.62 4.49 -5.48
CA PHE A 66 -6.46 5.49 -4.83
C PHE A 66 -7.53 4.87 -3.93
N ASN A 67 -7.80 5.55 -2.84
CA ASN A 67 -8.92 5.22 -1.95
C ASN A 67 -10.19 5.83 -2.56
N THR A 68 -10.78 5.11 -3.52
CA THR A 68 -11.89 5.63 -4.32
C THR A 68 -13.19 5.80 -3.53
N SER A 69 -13.28 5.21 -2.35
CA SER A 69 -14.44 5.35 -1.48
C SER A 69 -14.27 6.46 -0.45
N GLY A 70 -13.13 7.14 -0.45
CA GLY A 70 -12.80 8.12 0.57
C GLY A 70 -13.43 9.47 0.33
N LEU A 71 -13.53 10.25 1.41
CA LEU A 71 -14.10 11.60 1.34
C LEU A 71 -13.25 12.52 0.48
N ASP A 72 -11.92 12.44 0.62
CA ASP A 72 -11.03 13.31 -0.14
C ASP A 72 -11.11 13.03 -1.64
N TYR A 73 -11.24 11.76 -2.01
CA TYR A 73 -11.38 11.37 -3.40
C TYR A 73 -12.61 12.03 -4.02
N ARG A 74 -13.72 12.01 -3.28
CA ARG A 74 -14.95 12.62 -3.74
C ARG A 74 -14.89 14.14 -3.71
N ALA A 75 -14.34 14.72 -2.64
CA ALA A 75 -14.25 16.16 -2.51
C ALA A 75 -13.42 16.79 -3.62
N LEU A 76 -12.38 16.09 -4.07
CA LEU A 76 -11.52 16.57 -5.15
C LEU A 76 -12.02 16.16 -6.52
N ASN A 77 -13.16 15.49 -6.61
CA ASN A 77 -13.76 15.05 -7.87
C ASN A 77 -12.78 14.23 -8.73
N LEU A 78 -12.06 13.32 -8.08
CA LEU A 78 -11.02 12.57 -8.78
C LEU A 78 -11.57 11.52 -9.73
N LYS A 79 -12.82 11.07 -9.51
CA LYS A 79 -13.43 10.15 -10.43
C LYS A 79 -13.41 10.71 -11.86
N GLU A 80 -13.66 12.02 -11.98
CA GLU A 80 -13.68 12.68 -13.29
C GLU A 80 -12.32 13.20 -13.70
N LYS A 81 -11.51 13.66 -12.73
CA LYS A 81 -10.22 14.28 -13.04
C LYS A 81 -9.11 13.30 -13.32
N LEU A 82 -9.13 12.14 -12.64
CA LEU A 82 -8.03 11.19 -12.73
C LEU A 82 -7.72 10.72 -14.16
N PRO A 83 -8.72 10.44 -15.02
CA PRO A 83 -8.40 9.99 -16.38
C PRO A 83 -7.61 11.01 -17.20
N GLY A 84 -7.73 12.30 -16.89
CA GLY A 84 -6.99 13.34 -17.60
C GLY A 84 -5.70 13.78 -16.91
N MET A 85 -5.37 13.15 -15.79
CA MET A 85 -4.21 13.54 -14.99
C MET A 85 -2.99 12.75 -15.45
N SER A 86 -1.83 13.41 -15.49
CA SER A 86 -0.61 12.69 -15.80
C SER A 86 -0.21 11.78 -14.65
N GLU A 87 0.59 10.76 -14.95
CA GLU A 87 1.12 9.88 -13.93
C GLU A 87 1.87 10.66 -12.86
N ALA A 88 2.74 11.59 -13.29
CA ALA A 88 3.55 12.38 -12.36
C ALA A 88 2.66 13.21 -11.42
N GLU A 89 1.61 13.81 -11.95
CA GLU A 89 0.67 14.59 -11.13
C GLU A 89 -0.06 13.71 -10.13
N ALA A 90 -0.52 12.55 -10.56
CA ALA A 90 -1.27 11.63 -9.70
C ALA A 90 -0.38 11.11 -8.58
N LEU A 91 0.85 10.71 -8.89
CA LEU A 91 1.77 10.20 -7.87
C LEU A 91 2.15 11.28 -6.88
N LYS A 92 2.36 12.51 -7.35
CA LYS A 92 2.66 13.61 -6.45
C LYS A 92 1.49 13.88 -5.51
N LEU A 93 0.28 13.87 -6.05
CA LEU A 93 -0.92 14.08 -5.23
C LEU A 93 -1.03 13.03 -4.13
N LEU A 94 -0.82 11.76 -4.47
CA LEU A 94 -0.85 10.68 -3.48
C LEU A 94 0.22 10.86 -2.41
N SER A 95 1.41 11.29 -2.81
CA SER A 95 2.53 11.43 -1.87
C SER A 95 2.32 12.60 -0.90
N THR A 96 1.43 13.51 -1.22
CA THR A 96 1.16 14.68 -0.36
C THR A 96 -0.16 14.58 0.38
N ASN A 97 -0.99 13.57 0.08
CA ASN A 97 -2.27 13.40 0.75
C ASN A 97 -2.55 11.92 0.97
N GLY A 98 -2.14 11.44 2.15
CA GLY A 98 -2.27 10.03 2.49
C GLY A 98 -3.71 9.52 2.56
N ASN A 99 -4.68 10.42 2.73
CA ASN A 99 -6.09 10.02 2.71
C ASN A 99 -6.53 9.52 1.34
N LEU A 100 -5.81 9.90 0.29
CA LEU A 100 -6.13 9.48 -1.06
C LEU A 100 -5.55 8.11 -1.41
N VAL A 101 -4.60 7.62 -0.63
CA VAL A 101 -3.93 6.36 -0.93
C VAL A 101 -4.77 5.19 -0.45
N LYS A 102 -4.93 4.19 -1.32
CA LYS A 102 -5.62 2.96 -0.92
C LYS A 102 -4.84 2.25 0.17
N ARG A 103 -5.54 1.81 1.20
CA ARG A 103 -4.89 1.24 2.38
C ARG A 103 -5.52 -0.08 2.78
N PRO A 104 -4.74 -0.95 3.42
CA PRO A 104 -3.32 -0.76 3.74
C PRO A 104 -2.44 -0.79 2.50
N PHE A 105 -1.34 -0.05 2.55
CA PHE A 105 -0.36 0.02 1.48
C PHE A 105 0.90 -0.64 2.02
N ALA A 106 1.27 -1.79 1.48
CA ALA A 106 2.38 -2.57 2.02
C ALA A 106 3.45 -2.79 0.95
N ILE A 107 4.68 -2.45 1.30
CA ILE A 107 5.74 -2.51 0.32
C ILE A 107 7.06 -2.93 0.94
N ASP A 108 7.76 -3.80 0.25
CA ASP A 108 9.16 -4.13 0.50
C ASP A 108 9.81 -4.25 -0.87
N ALA A 109 10.44 -3.16 -1.31
CA ALA A 109 10.99 -3.11 -2.66
C ALA A 109 12.10 -4.14 -2.86
N ALA A 110 12.92 -4.37 -1.84
CA ALA A 110 14.03 -5.32 -1.93
C ALA A 110 13.53 -6.75 -2.12
N ALA A 111 12.40 -7.08 -1.52
CA ALA A 111 11.80 -8.41 -1.64
C ALA A 111 10.75 -8.48 -2.73
N ASP A 112 10.55 -7.40 -3.48
CA ASP A 112 9.56 -7.32 -4.56
C ASP A 112 8.14 -7.58 -4.06
N VAL A 113 7.79 -7.00 -2.90
CA VAL A 113 6.45 -7.10 -2.34
C VAL A 113 5.73 -5.78 -2.53
N HIS A 114 4.58 -5.82 -3.20
CA HIS A 114 3.80 -4.62 -3.52
C HIS A 114 2.31 -4.95 -3.36
N LEU A 115 1.75 -4.60 -2.20
CA LEU A 115 0.37 -4.92 -1.87
C LEU A 115 -0.41 -3.66 -1.53
N CYS A 116 -1.60 -3.54 -2.07
CA CYS A 116 -2.44 -2.38 -1.89
C CYS A 116 -3.87 -2.84 -1.67
N GLY A 117 -4.44 -2.51 -0.53
CA GLY A 117 -5.67 -3.14 -0.06
C GLY A 117 -5.34 -4.48 0.57
N PHE A 118 -6.31 -5.07 1.26
CA PHE A 118 -6.05 -6.35 1.93
C PHE A 118 -6.94 -7.45 1.40
N LYS A 119 -6.32 -8.39 0.70
CA LYS A 119 -6.94 -9.64 0.28
C LYS A 119 -6.06 -10.75 0.85
N PRO A 120 -6.57 -11.51 1.81
CA PRO A 120 -5.73 -12.50 2.51
C PRO A 120 -5.01 -13.47 1.58
N GLU A 121 -5.66 -13.91 0.51
CA GLU A 121 -5.05 -14.84 -0.43
C GLU A 121 -3.86 -14.21 -1.15
N GLU A 122 -4.00 -12.95 -1.55
CA GLU A 122 -2.94 -12.24 -2.23
C GLU A 122 -1.75 -12.00 -1.29
N TRP A 123 -2.06 -11.60 -0.05
CA TRP A 123 -1.01 -11.36 0.94
C TRP A 123 -0.30 -12.66 1.31
N ALA A 124 -1.04 -13.77 1.42
CA ALA A 124 -0.43 -15.05 1.71
C ALA A 124 0.50 -15.49 0.58
N ALA A 125 0.09 -15.29 -0.67
CA ALA A 125 0.92 -15.65 -1.81
C ALA A 125 2.21 -14.83 -1.85
N ALA A 126 2.17 -13.57 -1.43
CA ALA A 126 3.32 -12.69 -1.47
C ALA A 126 4.24 -12.83 -0.27
N LEU A 127 3.70 -13.15 0.91
CA LEU A 127 4.43 -13.04 2.17
C LEU A 127 4.62 -14.34 2.93
N ALA A 128 3.65 -15.23 2.86
CA ALA A 128 3.73 -16.47 3.62
C ALA A 128 4.42 -17.55 2.78
N ASN A 129 5.18 -18.38 3.46
CA ASN A 129 5.85 -19.46 2.75
C ASN A 129 5.09 -20.75 2.89
#